data_2caf94dbf588ceb0a1fa2f58c32f1352
#
_entry.id   2caf94dbf588ceb0a1fa2f58c32f1352
#
_cell.length_a   1.000
_cell.length_b   1.000
_cell.length_c   1.000
_cell.angle_alpha   90.00
_cell.angle_beta   90.00
_cell.angle_gamma   90.00
#
_symmetry.space_group_name_H-M   'P 1'
#
loop_
_entity.id
_entity.type
_entity.pdbx_description
1 polymer ?
#
loop_
_entity_poly.entity_id
_entity_poly.type
_entity_poly.pdbx_seq_one_letter_code
_entity_poly.pdbx_strand_id
1 'polypeptide(L)'
;PDLRGYGDSGKPKTDANHSPYSKREMAADMAELMKGLGHQSFSVMGHDRGGRVAHRLARDYPERVNRLAVLDIAPTANMYGATDMAFAKAYYHWFFLIQPYPLPETLIGKDPEFYLRRKMGSWGKSSNVHSDKAMADYLRCFSDPATIHASCEDYRAAASIDLIHDAENQGERLDIPLFAISGADGFVASHYDLKVEWETSFNDVKTATVPGGHFLPEESPDELLSLVIPFFKPSAELS
;
A
#
# COMPACT_ATOMS: atom_id res chain seq x y z
N PRO A 1 1.72 4.03 -11.33
CA PRO A 1 1.80 5.50 -11.22
C PRO A 1 2.14 5.92 -9.80
N ASP A 2 2.66 7.14 -9.63
CA ASP A 2 2.73 7.77 -8.32
C ASP A 2 1.32 8.10 -7.84
N LEU A 3 0.99 7.72 -6.61
CA LEU A 3 -0.26 8.13 -5.99
C LEU A 3 -0.27 9.66 -5.74
N ARG A 4 -1.47 10.27 -5.66
CA ARG A 4 -1.56 11.67 -5.22
C ARG A 4 -0.79 11.86 -3.92
N GLY A 5 -0.02 12.94 -3.82
CA GLY A 5 0.84 13.22 -2.68
C GLY A 5 2.25 12.68 -2.79
N TYR A 6 2.52 11.73 -3.70
CA TYR A 6 3.81 11.07 -3.86
C TYR A 6 4.45 11.38 -5.21
N GLY A 7 5.76 11.17 -5.29
CA GLY A 7 6.53 11.36 -6.51
C GLY A 7 6.28 12.70 -7.16
N ASP A 8 6.07 12.70 -8.46
CA ASP A 8 5.76 13.87 -9.26
C ASP A 8 4.24 14.13 -9.40
N SER A 9 3.39 13.29 -8.78
CA SER A 9 1.93 13.48 -8.78
C SER A 9 1.51 14.72 -7.98
N GLY A 10 0.29 15.20 -8.26
CA GLY A 10 -0.31 16.36 -7.60
C GLY A 10 -0.44 16.18 -6.08
N LYS A 11 -0.29 17.28 -5.36
CA LYS A 11 -0.38 17.34 -3.89
C LYS A 11 -1.51 18.29 -3.48
N PRO A 12 -2.79 17.82 -3.51
CA PRO A 12 -3.93 18.65 -3.20
C PRO A 12 -3.89 19.17 -1.75
N LYS A 13 -4.57 20.27 -1.50
CA LYS A 13 -4.77 20.75 -0.13
C LYS A 13 -5.62 19.76 0.64
N THR A 14 -5.27 19.55 1.90
CA THR A 14 -6.06 18.72 2.82
C THR A 14 -7.28 19.47 3.35
N ASP A 15 -8.19 18.71 3.97
CA ASP A 15 -9.30 19.20 4.78
C ASP A 15 -9.21 18.65 6.22
N ALA A 16 -10.16 19.03 7.05
CA ALA A 16 -10.19 18.62 8.46
C ALA A 16 -10.36 17.10 8.67
N ASN A 17 -10.87 16.39 7.66
CA ASN A 17 -11.10 14.94 7.70
C ASN A 17 -10.02 14.16 6.94
N HIS A 18 -9.01 14.83 6.39
CA HIS A 18 -7.95 14.25 5.54
C HIS A 18 -8.50 13.57 4.27
N SER A 19 -9.75 13.88 3.88
CA SER A 19 -10.48 13.23 2.78
C SER A 19 -9.73 13.21 1.46
N PRO A 20 -9.01 14.28 1.03
CA PRO A 20 -8.26 14.27 -0.22
C PRO A 20 -7.16 13.21 -0.30
N TYR A 21 -6.72 12.67 0.84
CA TYR A 21 -5.69 11.64 0.92
C TYR A 21 -6.23 10.27 1.34
N SER A 22 -7.56 10.11 1.36
CA SER A 22 -8.19 8.82 1.62
C SER A 22 -7.89 7.81 0.50
N LYS A 23 -7.91 6.54 0.85
CA LYS A 23 -7.75 5.46 -0.14
C LYS A 23 -8.89 5.44 -1.15
N ARG A 24 -10.07 5.93 -0.79
CA ARG A 24 -11.23 6.10 -1.69
C ARG A 24 -10.91 7.11 -2.79
N GLU A 25 -10.36 8.27 -2.45
CA GLU A 25 -9.96 9.28 -3.43
C GLU A 25 -8.80 8.81 -4.31
N MET A 26 -7.79 8.13 -3.72
CA MET A 26 -6.70 7.55 -4.50
C MET A 26 -7.17 6.43 -5.43
N ALA A 27 -8.14 5.63 -5.01
CA ALA A 27 -8.76 4.60 -5.83
C ALA A 27 -9.54 5.21 -7.01
N ALA A 28 -10.25 6.31 -6.77
CA ALA A 28 -10.95 7.05 -7.82
C ALA A 28 -9.97 7.59 -8.87
N ASP A 29 -8.81 8.12 -8.46
CA ASP A 29 -7.75 8.54 -9.40
C ASP A 29 -7.31 7.39 -10.31
N MET A 30 -7.10 6.20 -9.74
CA MET A 30 -6.67 5.03 -10.52
C MET A 30 -7.76 4.54 -11.46
N ALA A 31 -9.02 4.56 -11.03
CA ALA A 31 -10.15 4.23 -11.86
C ALA A 31 -10.28 5.20 -13.05
N GLU A 32 -10.19 6.50 -12.83
CA GLU A 32 -10.26 7.50 -13.89
C GLU A 32 -9.02 7.45 -14.81
N LEU A 33 -7.82 7.20 -14.28
CA LEU A 33 -6.62 6.98 -15.08
C LEU A 33 -6.83 5.81 -16.06
N MET A 34 -7.28 4.66 -15.58
CA MET A 34 -7.50 3.47 -16.42
C MET A 34 -8.59 3.73 -17.46
N LYS A 35 -9.65 4.44 -17.10
CA LYS A 35 -10.69 4.86 -18.03
C LYS A 35 -10.14 5.81 -19.10
N GLY A 36 -9.31 6.78 -18.73
CA GLY A 36 -8.64 7.69 -19.65
C GLY A 36 -7.70 6.97 -20.63
N LEU A 37 -7.12 5.84 -20.21
CA LEU A 37 -6.32 4.94 -21.06
C LEU A 37 -7.16 3.97 -21.91
N GLY A 38 -8.49 4.01 -21.80
CA GLY A 38 -9.40 3.18 -22.56
C GLY A 38 -9.72 1.80 -21.95
N HIS A 39 -9.28 1.53 -20.73
CA HIS A 39 -9.53 0.27 -20.04
C HIS A 39 -10.77 0.34 -19.14
N GLN A 40 -11.83 -0.37 -19.51
CA GLN A 40 -13.06 -0.46 -18.71
C GLN A 40 -12.90 -1.41 -17.51
N SER A 41 -12.19 -2.52 -17.71
CA SER A 41 -11.80 -3.43 -16.65
C SER A 41 -10.32 -3.77 -16.76
N PHE A 42 -9.70 -4.13 -15.64
CA PHE A 42 -8.27 -4.38 -15.54
C PHE A 42 -7.95 -5.25 -14.31
N SER A 43 -6.77 -5.82 -14.28
CA SER A 43 -6.21 -6.41 -13.07
C SER A 43 -5.26 -5.42 -12.40
N VAL A 44 -5.16 -5.48 -11.08
CA VAL A 44 -4.36 -4.53 -10.30
C VAL A 44 -3.43 -5.25 -9.34
N MET A 45 -2.20 -4.74 -9.23
CA MET A 45 -1.25 -5.13 -8.19
C MET A 45 -0.81 -3.88 -7.44
N GLY A 46 -0.81 -3.96 -6.11
CA GLY A 46 -0.36 -2.87 -5.27
C GLY A 46 0.56 -3.36 -4.16
N HIS A 47 1.60 -2.57 -3.87
CA HIS A 47 2.54 -2.80 -2.79
C HIS A 47 2.36 -1.72 -1.72
N ASP A 48 2.43 -2.09 -0.45
CA ASP A 48 2.31 -1.19 0.72
C ASP A 48 1.13 -0.22 0.61
N ARG A 49 1.37 1.09 0.54
CA ARG A 49 0.32 2.12 0.39
C ARG A 49 -0.50 1.89 -0.89
N GLY A 50 0.17 1.53 -1.99
CA GLY A 50 -0.48 1.16 -3.24
C GLY A 50 -1.36 -0.09 -3.14
N GLY A 51 -0.99 -1.07 -2.31
CA GLY A 51 -1.82 -2.24 -2.03
C GLY A 51 -3.12 -1.88 -1.30
N ARG A 52 -3.07 -0.90 -0.40
CA ARG A 52 -4.26 -0.39 0.31
C ARG A 52 -5.19 0.38 -0.64
N VAL A 53 -4.62 1.16 -1.57
CA VAL A 53 -5.39 1.80 -2.65
C VAL A 53 -6.02 0.75 -3.56
N ALA A 54 -5.27 -0.30 -3.95
CA ALA A 54 -5.77 -1.38 -4.79
C ALA A 54 -6.91 -2.18 -4.10
N HIS A 55 -6.82 -2.40 -2.78
CA HIS A 55 -7.92 -2.97 -1.99
C HIS A 55 -9.15 -2.07 -2.03
N ARG A 56 -9.01 -0.77 -1.78
CA ARG A 56 -10.14 0.17 -1.83
C ARG A 56 -10.72 0.28 -3.25
N LEU A 57 -9.88 0.24 -4.28
CA LEU A 57 -10.31 0.22 -5.68
C LEU A 57 -11.18 -1.00 -6.00
N ALA A 58 -10.79 -2.19 -5.52
CA ALA A 58 -11.60 -3.39 -5.67
C ALA A 58 -12.95 -3.30 -4.93
N ARG A 59 -12.99 -2.59 -3.80
CA ARG A 59 -14.22 -2.35 -3.02
C ARG A 59 -15.17 -1.39 -3.71
N ASP A 60 -14.66 -0.26 -4.20
CA ASP A 60 -15.48 0.83 -4.74
C ASP A 60 -15.84 0.61 -6.22
N TYR A 61 -15.07 -0.22 -6.95
CA TYR A 61 -15.24 -0.49 -8.38
C TYR A 61 -15.12 -1.99 -8.69
N PRO A 62 -15.91 -2.86 -8.02
CA PRO A 62 -15.74 -4.31 -8.14
C PRO A 62 -15.94 -4.83 -9.57
N GLU A 63 -16.78 -4.17 -10.36
CA GLU A 63 -17.05 -4.51 -11.76
C GLU A 63 -15.88 -4.18 -12.69
N ARG A 64 -14.91 -3.39 -12.23
CA ARG A 64 -13.75 -2.95 -13.00
C ARG A 64 -12.47 -3.73 -12.68
N VAL A 65 -12.41 -4.39 -11.54
CA VAL A 65 -11.22 -5.12 -11.08
C VAL A 65 -11.39 -6.62 -11.32
N ASN A 66 -10.67 -7.14 -12.32
CA ASN A 66 -10.76 -8.57 -12.67
C ASN A 66 -10.00 -9.48 -11.67
N ARG A 67 -8.86 -9.04 -11.19
CA ARG A 67 -8.00 -9.74 -10.23
C ARG A 67 -7.21 -8.72 -9.41
N LEU A 68 -6.96 -9.04 -8.16
CA LEU A 68 -6.18 -8.19 -7.24
C LEU A 68 -4.97 -8.96 -6.71
N ALA A 69 -3.78 -8.38 -6.79
CA ALA A 69 -2.63 -8.84 -6.02
C ALA A 69 -2.19 -7.74 -5.04
N VAL A 70 -1.91 -8.13 -3.80
CA VAL A 70 -1.38 -7.24 -2.76
C VAL A 70 -0.04 -7.76 -2.24
N LEU A 71 0.92 -6.84 -2.09
CA LEU A 71 2.27 -7.18 -1.69
C LEU A 71 2.58 -6.64 -0.29
N ASP A 72 2.93 -7.56 0.60
CA ASP A 72 3.42 -7.37 1.96
C ASP A 72 2.55 -6.47 2.84
N ILE A 73 1.23 -6.68 2.79
CA ILE A 73 0.23 -6.00 3.63
C ILE A 73 -0.88 -6.94 4.09
N ALA A 74 -1.48 -6.63 5.24
CA ALA A 74 -2.79 -7.08 5.67
C ALA A 74 -3.79 -5.90 5.66
N PRO A 75 -5.11 -6.12 5.76
CA PRO A 75 -6.11 -5.05 5.80
C PRO A 75 -5.80 -3.99 6.86
N THR A 76 -5.97 -2.70 6.52
CA THR A 76 -5.58 -1.58 7.41
C THR A 76 -6.29 -1.64 8.76
N ALA A 77 -7.60 -1.89 8.76
CA ALA A 77 -8.39 -1.98 9.98
C ALA A 77 -7.93 -3.13 10.88
N ASN A 78 -7.60 -4.30 10.30
CA ASN A 78 -7.10 -5.46 11.05
C ASN A 78 -5.75 -5.14 11.71
N MET A 79 -4.83 -4.51 10.97
CA MET A 79 -3.51 -4.13 11.51
C MET A 79 -3.62 -3.11 12.65
N TYR A 80 -4.47 -2.09 12.53
CA TYR A 80 -4.73 -1.16 13.64
C TYR A 80 -5.40 -1.84 14.83
N GLY A 81 -6.38 -2.72 14.57
CA GLY A 81 -7.11 -3.45 15.61
C GLY A 81 -6.26 -4.45 16.40
N ALA A 82 -5.20 -5.00 15.77
CA ALA A 82 -4.26 -5.94 16.37
C ALA A 82 -2.99 -5.27 16.90
N THR A 83 -3.02 -3.94 17.14
CA THR A 83 -1.85 -3.19 17.62
C THR A 83 -1.34 -3.71 18.96
N ASP A 84 -0.08 -4.10 18.98
CA ASP A 84 0.66 -4.48 20.17
C ASP A 84 2.05 -3.82 20.22
N MET A 85 2.90 -4.18 21.18
CA MET A 85 4.24 -3.63 21.31
C MET A 85 5.15 -4.02 20.13
N ALA A 86 4.99 -5.21 19.55
CA ALA A 86 5.79 -5.65 18.41
C ALA A 86 5.44 -4.82 17.17
N PHE A 87 4.14 -4.65 16.91
CA PHE A 87 3.65 -3.79 15.83
C PHE A 87 4.09 -2.33 16.03
N ALA A 88 3.89 -1.77 17.22
CA ALA A 88 4.26 -0.38 17.52
C ALA A 88 5.76 -0.12 17.30
N LYS A 89 6.63 -1.08 17.58
CA LYS A 89 8.08 -0.97 17.33
C LYS A 89 8.43 -1.05 15.84
N ALA A 90 7.87 -2.02 15.13
CA ALA A 90 8.13 -2.23 13.70
C ALA A 90 7.50 -1.11 12.85
N TYR A 91 6.26 -0.75 13.18
CA TYR A 91 5.44 0.22 12.45
C TYR A 91 5.30 1.57 13.19
N TYR A 92 6.31 1.98 13.98
CA TYR A 92 6.26 3.23 14.76
C TYR A 92 5.83 4.45 13.93
N HIS A 93 6.17 4.48 12.64
CA HIS A 93 5.83 5.57 11.75
C HIS A 93 4.32 5.70 11.51
N TRP A 94 3.52 4.63 11.64
CA TRP A 94 2.06 4.73 11.61
C TRP A 94 1.52 5.62 12.71
N PHE A 95 2.14 5.57 13.89
CA PHE A 95 1.75 6.38 15.05
C PHE A 95 2.43 7.75 15.07
N PHE A 96 3.58 7.87 14.44
CA PHE A 96 4.31 9.11 14.31
C PHE A 96 3.69 10.02 13.24
N LEU A 97 3.43 9.50 12.05
CA LEU A 97 2.93 10.30 10.92
C LEU A 97 1.49 10.79 11.11
N ILE A 98 0.69 10.11 11.94
CA ILE A 98 -0.68 10.53 12.26
C ILE A 98 -0.74 11.65 13.31
N GLN A 99 0.39 12.01 13.92
CA GLN A 99 0.37 13.10 14.90
C GLN A 99 -0.09 14.42 14.27
N PRO A 100 -0.73 15.31 15.05
CA PRO A 100 -1.22 16.58 14.53
C PRO A 100 -0.13 17.41 13.82
N TYR A 101 -0.53 18.06 12.73
CA TYR A 101 0.31 19.07 12.09
C TYR A 101 0.70 20.16 13.12
N PRO A 102 1.95 20.65 13.12
CA PRO A 102 3.03 20.35 12.17
C PRO A 102 4.12 19.41 12.74
N LEU A 103 3.80 18.54 13.71
CA LEU A 103 4.83 17.80 14.45
C LEU A 103 5.68 16.87 13.55
N PRO A 104 5.11 15.88 12.82
CA PRO A 104 5.93 15.00 11.99
C PRO A 104 6.58 15.76 10.82
N GLU A 105 5.87 16.68 10.18
CA GLU A 105 6.40 17.48 9.08
C GLU A 105 7.63 18.31 9.51
N THR A 106 7.57 18.91 10.69
CA THR A 106 8.70 19.70 11.23
C THR A 106 9.91 18.83 11.53
N LEU A 107 9.69 17.66 12.14
CA LEU A 107 10.79 16.76 12.52
C LEU A 107 11.43 16.12 11.28
N ILE A 108 10.64 15.64 10.31
CA ILE A 108 11.13 15.07 9.06
C ILE A 108 11.82 16.14 8.23
N GLY A 109 11.23 17.34 8.13
CA GLY A 109 11.77 18.46 7.34
C GLY A 109 13.12 18.98 7.83
N LYS A 110 13.57 18.63 9.05
CA LYS A 110 14.93 18.95 9.52
C LYS A 110 16.01 18.12 8.84
N ASP A 111 15.71 16.87 8.52
CA ASP A 111 16.60 15.96 7.81
C ASP A 111 15.79 14.89 7.07
N PRO A 112 15.19 15.23 5.91
CA PRO A 112 14.40 14.30 5.13
C PRO A 112 15.19 13.10 4.65
N GLU A 113 16.48 13.31 4.32
CA GLU A 113 17.36 12.25 3.84
C GLU A 113 17.60 11.21 4.93
N PHE A 114 17.92 11.60 6.14
CA PHE A 114 18.08 10.67 7.26
C PHE A 114 16.79 9.86 7.49
N TYR A 115 15.66 10.54 7.53
CA TYR A 115 14.37 9.87 7.75
C TYR A 115 14.07 8.85 6.66
N LEU A 116 14.18 9.24 5.39
CA LEU A 116 13.91 8.38 4.25
C LEU A 116 14.86 7.16 4.25
N ARG A 117 16.17 7.39 4.31
CA ARG A 117 17.17 6.32 4.33
C ARG A 117 16.97 5.36 5.50
N ARG A 118 16.62 5.90 6.67
CA ARG A 118 16.32 5.07 7.84
C ARG A 118 15.10 4.18 7.62
N LYS A 119 14.05 4.71 6.99
CA LYS A 119 12.84 3.93 6.67
C LYS A 119 13.10 2.88 5.60
N MET A 120 13.68 3.29 4.49
CA MET A 120 13.98 2.40 3.36
C MET A 120 15.00 1.31 3.73
N GLY A 121 15.97 1.60 4.56
CA GLY A 121 17.01 0.66 4.98
C GLY A 121 16.63 -0.29 6.12
N SER A 122 15.46 -0.12 6.75
CA SER A 122 15.09 -0.90 7.93
C SER A 122 14.09 -2.04 7.67
N TRP A 123 13.53 -2.14 6.48
CA TRP A 123 12.44 -3.07 6.17
C TRP A 123 12.77 -4.11 5.10
N GLY A 124 13.85 -3.91 4.35
CA GLY A 124 14.38 -4.91 3.46
C GLY A 124 15.22 -5.97 4.20
N LYS A 125 15.52 -7.06 3.53
CA LYS A 125 16.45 -8.09 4.01
C LYS A 125 17.86 -7.54 4.27
N SER A 126 18.22 -6.47 3.54
CA SER A 126 19.49 -5.75 3.71
C SER A 126 19.27 -4.24 3.62
N SER A 127 20.26 -3.46 4.09
CA SER A 127 20.22 -1.99 3.98
C SER A 127 20.40 -1.45 2.55
N ASN A 128 20.81 -2.30 1.59
CA ASN A 128 21.17 -1.91 0.23
C ASN A 128 20.24 -2.54 -0.82
N VAL A 129 18.94 -2.62 -0.52
CA VAL A 129 17.93 -3.17 -1.42
C VAL A 129 17.75 -2.28 -2.66
N HIS A 130 17.76 -0.98 -2.46
CA HIS A 130 17.50 0.00 -3.53
C HIS A 130 18.80 0.43 -4.21
N SER A 131 18.77 0.57 -5.54
CA SER A 131 19.90 1.14 -6.27
C SER A 131 20.12 2.62 -5.91
N ASP A 132 21.37 3.11 -6.06
CA ASP A 132 21.69 4.53 -5.82
C ASP A 132 20.82 5.47 -6.67
N LYS A 133 20.51 5.05 -7.91
CA LYS A 133 19.64 5.81 -8.82
C LYS A 133 18.22 5.91 -8.28
N ALA A 134 17.64 4.80 -7.80
CA ALA A 134 16.32 4.79 -7.20
C ALA A 134 16.28 5.64 -5.94
N MET A 135 17.28 5.47 -5.05
CA MET A 135 17.38 6.28 -3.82
C MET A 135 17.53 7.77 -4.09
N ALA A 136 18.26 8.17 -5.12
CA ALA A 136 18.40 9.57 -5.52
C ALA A 136 17.05 10.16 -5.97
N ASP A 137 16.24 9.40 -6.71
CA ASP A 137 14.94 9.84 -7.17
C ASP A 137 13.92 9.89 -6.02
N TYR A 138 13.90 8.88 -5.15
CA TYR A 138 13.06 8.89 -3.94
C TYR A 138 13.38 10.08 -3.04
N LEU A 139 14.67 10.39 -2.85
CA LEU A 139 15.09 11.53 -2.04
C LEU A 139 14.71 12.86 -2.70
N ARG A 140 14.87 12.99 -4.02
CA ARG A 140 14.43 14.16 -4.77
C ARG A 140 12.96 14.47 -4.51
N CYS A 141 12.11 13.46 -4.62
CA CYS A 141 10.66 13.62 -4.40
C CYS A 141 10.33 13.87 -2.93
N PHE A 142 10.93 13.12 -2.02
CA PHE A 142 10.60 13.18 -0.60
C PHE A 142 11.16 14.43 0.10
N SER A 143 12.16 15.10 -0.48
CA SER A 143 12.70 16.36 0.08
C SER A 143 11.77 17.56 -0.14
N ASP A 144 10.73 17.43 -0.95
CA ASP A 144 9.70 18.45 -1.09
C ASP A 144 8.81 18.48 0.18
N PRO A 145 8.72 19.63 0.89
CA PRO A 145 7.84 19.77 2.06
C PRO A 145 6.37 19.40 1.78
N ALA A 146 5.91 19.63 0.54
CA ALA A 146 4.55 19.23 0.16
C ALA A 146 4.39 17.72 0.08
N THR A 147 5.41 16.96 -0.34
CA THR A 147 5.41 15.50 -0.31
C THR A 147 5.46 14.97 1.13
N ILE A 148 6.27 15.57 2.00
CA ILE A 148 6.31 15.20 3.42
C ILE A 148 4.94 15.40 4.06
N HIS A 149 4.31 16.55 3.84
CA HIS A 149 2.97 16.83 4.35
C HIS A 149 1.93 15.85 3.78
N ALA A 150 1.93 15.62 2.47
CA ALA A 150 1.03 14.69 1.82
C ALA A 150 1.17 13.25 2.35
N SER A 151 2.40 12.80 2.61
CA SER A 151 2.62 11.48 3.22
C SER A 151 2.05 11.40 4.64
N CYS A 152 2.16 12.46 5.45
CA CYS A 152 1.50 12.51 6.75
C CYS A 152 -0.03 12.48 6.63
N GLU A 153 -0.58 13.22 5.67
CA GLU A 153 -2.03 13.24 5.41
C GLU A 153 -2.58 11.88 4.95
N ASP A 154 -1.82 11.14 4.13
CA ASP A 154 -2.16 9.77 3.76
C ASP A 154 -2.27 8.84 4.99
N TYR A 155 -1.36 8.97 5.95
CA TYR A 155 -1.43 8.20 7.20
C TYR A 155 -2.54 8.68 8.13
N ARG A 156 -2.80 10.00 8.22
CA ARG A 156 -3.92 10.56 8.98
C ARG A 156 -5.26 10.07 8.42
N ALA A 157 -5.41 10.08 7.10
CA ALA A 157 -6.57 9.49 6.44
C ALA A 157 -6.73 8.00 6.77
N ALA A 158 -5.61 7.24 6.73
CA ALA A 158 -5.63 5.81 7.05
C ALA A 158 -6.07 5.49 8.48
N ALA A 159 -5.77 6.37 9.44
CA ALA A 159 -6.13 6.21 10.84
C ALA A 159 -7.49 6.84 11.20
N SER A 160 -8.20 7.42 10.24
CA SER A 160 -9.47 8.12 10.47
C SER A 160 -10.52 7.75 9.41
N ILE A 161 -10.60 8.52 8.32
CA ILE A 161 -11.66 8.37 7.31
C ILE A 161 -11.61 7.00 6.61
N ASP A 162 -10.44 6.43 6.37
CA ASP A 162 -10.33 5.11 5.73
C ASP A 162 -10.90 4.00 6.63
N LEU A 163 -10.74 4.10 7.97
CA LEU A 163 -11.35 3.15 8.90
C LEU A 163 -12.88 3.25 8.90
N ILE A 164 -13.43 4.45 8.70
CA ILE A 164 -14.88 4.65 8.54
C ILE A 164 -15.35 3.96 7.25
N HIS A 165 -14.63 4.17 6.13
CA HIS A 165 -14.94 3.53 4.87
C HIS A 165 -14.82 2.00 4.93
N ASP A 166 -13.85 1.47 5.70
CA ASP A 166 -13.70 0.02 5.89
C ASP A 166 -14.87 -0.54 6.72
N ALA A 167 -15.30 0.19 7.74
CA ALA A 167 -16.44 -0.19 8.57
C ALA A 167 -17.78 -0.21 7.79
N GLU A 168 -17.96 0.66 6.79
CA GLU A 168 -19.13 0.67 5.90
C GLU A 168 -19.29 -0.67 5.15
N ASN A 169 -18.18 -1.36 4.86
CA ASN A 169 -18.16 -2.62 4.12
C ASN A 169 -17.88 -3.84 5.02
N GLN A 170 -18.00 -3.70 6.33
CA GLN A 170 -17.73 -4.79 7.27
C GLN A 170 -18.67 -5.97 7.03
N GLY A 171 -18.10 -7.16 6.88
CA GLY A 171 -18.84 -8.41 6.63
C GLY A 171 -19.16 -8.68 5.15
N GLU A 172 -18.91 -7.72 4.26
CA GLU A 172 -19.03 -7.93 2.82
C GLU A 172 -17.76 -8.57 2.26
N ARG A 173 -17.90 -9.59 1.42
CA ARG A 173 -16.81 -10.24 0.72
C ARG A 173 -16.94 -10.07 -0.79
N LEU A 174 -15.81 -9.84 -1.42
CA LEU A 174 -15.71 -9.73 -2.87
C LEU A 174 -15.43 -11.10 -3.52
N ASP A 175 -16.02 -11.35 -4.68
CA ASP A 175 -15.74 -12.54 -5.50
C ASP A 175 -14.52 -12.36 -6.43
N ILE A 176 -13.88 -11.19 -6.38
CA ILE A 176 -12.66 -10.90 -7.11
C ILE A 176 -11.53 -11.79 -6.58
N PRO A 177 -10.84 -12.59 -7.42
CA PRO A 177 -9.70 -13.37 -6.96
C PRO A 177 -8.60 -12.47 -6.40
N LEU A 178 -8.17 -12.78 -5.17
CA LEU A 178 -7.10 -12.09 -4.47
C LEU A 178 -5.86 -12.97 -4.34
N PHE A 179 -4.68 -12.39 -4.62
CA PHE A 179 -3.39 -13.00 -4.34
C PHE A 179 -2.59 -12.11 -3.37
N ALA A 180 -2.45 -12.54 -2.12
CA ALA A 180 -1.65 -11.83 -1.12
C ALA A 180 -0.26 -12.48 -1.00
N ILE A 181 0.79 -11.70 -1.25
CA ILE A 181 2.17 -12.17 -1.29
C ILE A 181 2.98 -11.38 -0.26
N SER A 182 3.75 -12.07 0.57
CA SER A 182 4.62 -11.47 1.59
C SER A 182 6.08 -11.85 1.42
N GLY A 183 6.97 -11.02 1.99
CA GLY A 183 8.39 -11.34 2.12
C GLY A 183 8.64 -12.26 3.32
N ALA A 184 9.39 -13.35 3.11
CA ALA A 184 9.66 -14.36 4.15
C ALA A 184 10.37 -13.80 5.38
N ASP A 185 11.20 -12.78 5.18
CA ASP A 185 11.97 -12.12 6.23
C ASP A 185 11.26 -10.86 6.78
N GLY A 186 10.02 -10.57 6.28
CA GLY A 186 9.23 -9.40 6.63
C GLY A 186 8.40 -9.54 7.91
N PHE A 187 7.99 -8.40 8.45
CA PHE A 187 7.11 -8.37 9.62
C PHE A 187 5.75 -9.00 9.33
N VAL A 188 5.18 -8.75 8.14
CA VAL A 188 3.86 -9.23 7.76
C VAL A 188 3.80 -10.75 7.79
N ALA A 189 4.76 -11.45 7.17
CA ALA A 189 4.81 -12.91 7.16
C ALA A 189 4.95 -13.53 8.55
N SER A 190 5.63 -12.85 9.47
CA SER A 190 5.89 -13.35 10.81
C SER A 190 4.77 -13.08 11.83
N HIS A 191 3.86 -12.15 11.53
CA HIS A 191 2.84 -11.68 12.49
C HIS A 191 1.40 -11.87 12.02
N TYR A 192 1.16 -12.11 10.73
CA TYR A 192 -0.18 -12.25 10.18
C TYR A 192 -0.32 -13.53 9.34
N ASP A 193 -1.40 -14.27 9.54
CA ASP A 193 -1.86 -15.27 8.57
C ASP A 193 -2.63 -14.53 7.47
N LEU A 194 -1.95 -14.21 6.37
CA LEU A 194 -2.54 -13.43 5.28
C LEU A 194 -3.80 -14.05 4.70
N LYS A 195 -3.93 -15.39 4.74
CA LYS A 195 -5.13 -16.04 4.26
C LYS A 195 -6.33 -15.70 5.16
N VAL A 196 -6.16 -15.87 6.46
CA VAL A 196 -7.20 -15.54 7.46
C VAL A 196 -7.55 -14.05 7.40
N GLU A 197 -6.54 -13.19 7.33
CA GLU A 197 -6.72 -11.73 7.28
C GLU A 197 -7.56 -11.29 6.06
N TRP A 198 -7.26 -11.82 4.87
CA TRP A 198 -7.93 -11.42 3.64
C TRP A 198 -9.25 -12.15 3.37
N GLU A 199 -9.47 -13.34 3.95
CA GLU A 199 -10.78 -14.04 3.90
C GLU A 199 -11.90 -13.27 4.62
N THR A 200 -11.56 -12.26 5.42
CA THR A 200 -12.56 -11.32 5.97
C THR A 200 -13.20 -10.44 4.89
N SER A 201 -12.53 -10.26 3.76
CA SER A 201 -12.88 -9.32 2.69
C SER A 201 -13.06 -9.95 1.31
N PHE A 202 -12.56 -11.17 1.09
CA PHE A 202 -12.61 -11.86 -0.21
C PHE A 202 -13.00 -13.33 -0.05
N ASN A 203 -13.71 -13.86 -1.06
CA ASN A 203 -14.11 -15.28 -1.08
C ASN A 203 -13.04 -16.19 -1.69
N ASP A 204 -12.24 -15.71 -2.65
CA ASP A 204 -11.16 -16.45 -3.30
C ASP A 204 -9.80 -15.81 -2.95
N VAL A 205 -9.13 -16.38 -1.96
CA VAL A 205 -7.85 -15.88 -1.44
C VAL A 205 -6.74 -16.90 -1.67
N LYS A 206 -5.75 -16.50 -2.46
CA LYS A 206 -4.45 -17.17 -2.57
C LYS A 206 -3.40 -16.44 -1.76
N THR A 207 -2.47 -17.18 -1.18
CA THR A 207 -1.30 -16.61 -0.49
C THR A 207 -0.01 -17.28 -0.97
N ALA A 208 1.07 -16.51 -0.93
CA ALA A 208 2.42 -17.03 -1.15
C ALA A 208 3.43 -16.18 -0.38
N THR A 209 4.64 -16.73 -0.24
CA THR A 209 5.77 -16.03 0.35
C THR A 209 6.95 -16.13 -0.61
N VAL A 210 7.66 -15.02 -0.81
CA VAL A 210 8.91 -14.97 -1.59
C VAL A 210 10.08 -14.62 -0.67
N PRO A 211 11.32 -14.94 -1.02
CA PRO A 211 12.49 -14.50 -0.25
C PRO A 211 12.53 -12.97 -0.14
N GLY A 212 13.06 -12.43 0.96
CA GLY A 212 13.21 -10.98 1.15
C GLY A 212 12.31 -10.40 2.23
N GLY A 213 12.44 -9.09 2.44
CA GLY A 213 11.66 -8.32 3.41
C GLY A 213 10.45 -7.66 2.77
N HIS A 214 10.29 -6.36 3.03
CA HIS A 214 9.14 -5.59 2.58
C HIS A 214 9.18 -5.22 1.08
N PHE A 215 10.35 -5.03 0.51
CA PHE A 215 10.52 -4.46 -0.83
C PHE A 215 10.59 -5.55 -1.91
N LEU A 216 9.55 -6.38 -1.99
CA LEU A 216 9.50 -7.57 -2.86
C LEU A 216 9.88 -7.30 -4.33
N PRO A 217 9.45 -6.18 -4.96
CA PRO A 217 9.81 -5.90 -6.35
C PRO A 217 11.31 -5.69 -6.58
N GLU A 218 12.03 -5.21 -5.56
CA GLU A 218 13.47 -4.99 -5.61
C GLU A 218 14.26 -6.17 -5.08
N GLU A 219 13.74 -6.88 -4.08
CA GLU A 219 14.46 -7.96 -3.40
C GLU A 219 14.36 -9.31 -4.12
N SER A 220 13.21 -9.60 -4.74
CA SER A 220 12.90 -10.89 -5.37
C SER A 220 12.03 -10.73 -6.62
N PRO A 221 12.48 -9.94 -7.63
CA PRO A 221 11.66 -9.65 -8.81
C PRO A 221 11.31 -10.90 -9.61
N ASP A 222 12.23 -11.85 -9.77
CA ASP A 222 12.03 -13.05 -10.58
C ASP A 222 11.04 -14.00 -9.93
N GLU A 223 11.16 -14.23 -8.63
CA GLU A 223 10.23 -15.06 -7.85
C GLU A 223 8.83 -14.42 -7.84
N LEU A 224 8.76 -13.12 -7.62
CA LEU A 224 7.50 -12.38 -7.65
C LEU A 224 6.83 -12.50 -9.03
N LEU A 225 7.56 -12.27 -10.11
CA LEU A 225 7.06 -12.38 -11.49
C LEU A 225 6.58 -13.80 -11.81
N SER A 226 7.28 -14.82 -11.32
CA SER A 226 6.89 -16.23 -11.51
C SER A 226 5.52 -16.56 -10.92
N LEU A 227 5.12 -15.84 -9.87
CA LEU A 227 3.82 -15.98 -9.19
C LEU A 227 2.73 -15.12 -9.85
N VAL A 228 3.02 -13.84 -10.09
CA VAL A 228 1.99 -12.89 -10.51
C VAL A 228 1.64 -13.00 -11.99
N ILE A 229 2.59 -13.35 -12.88
CA ILE A 229 2.32 -13.50 -14.30
C ILE A 229 1.26 -14.58 -14.57
N PRO A 230 1.37 -15.80 -14.02
CA PRO A 230 0.33 -16.82 -14.19
C PRO A 230 -1.00 -16.40 -13.57
N PHE A 231 -0.96 -15.72 -12.43
CA PHE A 231 -2.18 -15.25 -11.75
C PHE A 231 -2.96 -14.24 -12.59
N PHE A 232 -2.28 -13.31 -13.27
CA PHE A 232 -2.93 -12.28 -14.08
C PHE A 232 -3.29 -12.72 -15.51
N LYS A 233 -2.77 -13.86 -15.98
CA LYS A 233 -3.21 -14.40 -17.26
C LYS A 233 -4.69 -14.76 -17.18
N PRO A 234 -5.50 -14.43 -18.20
CA PRO A 234 -6.86 -14.95 -18.30
C PRO A 234 -6.82 -16.47 -18.19
N SER A 235 -7.75 -17.07 -17.43
CA SER A 235 -7.96 -18.53 -17.54
C SER A 235 -8.19 -18.82 -19.01
N ALA A 236 -7.43 -19.73 -19.59
CA ALA A 236 -7.76 -20.23 -20.92
C ALA A 236 -9.19 -20.77 -20.79
N GLU A 237 -10.15 -20.15 -21.49
CA GLU A 237 -11.48 -20.72 -21.63
C GLU A 237 -11.24 -22.11 -22.19
N LEU A 238 -11.64 -23.14 -21.42
CA LEU A 238 -11.74 -24.51 -21.93
C LEU A 238 -12.83 -24.48 -23.00
N SER A 239 -12.40 -24.20 -24.24
CA SER A 239 -13.22 -24.31 -25.46
C SER A 239 -13.53 -25.76 -25.76
#